data_bcdb358f4a288a59ed1c34dc2942e1bc
#
_entry.id   bcdb358f4a288a59ed1c34dc2942e1bc
#
_cell.length_a   1.000
_cell.length_b   1.000
_cell.length_c   1.000
_cell.angle_alpha   90.00
_cell.angle_beta   90.00
_cell.angle_gamma   90.00
#
_symmetry.space_group_name_H-M   'P 1'
#
loop_
_entity.id
_entity.type
_entity.pdbx_description
1 polymer ?
#
loop_
_entity_poly.entity_id
_entity_poly.type
_entity_poly.pdbx_seq_one_letter_code
_entity_poly.pdbx_strand_id
1 'polypeptide(L)'
;MINLRKPTTPFVPGRLVRSRVAQTALTMLPPRTTDLHSDEQPMLFDAGFDHTGADPTQPVRLLGYYNRQRRAGPGRGLVLVLHGWEGCSHSKTTLRLGQRLVDEGYDTLRLNLRDHGPGIDLDPYDLNKGLFLGTLIDEVATATGHIATLAGDRPFYITGASMGGNFALRLARWHSERTPFHNLRKVVAICPALHPGRATDALDAHPATRRYYRQRWLRSLRAKQERFPNIYQFDALEEAATCRGMTQWLVESHRWRAADFATVDDYFRAYSVLGDDLANLTVRATLITAADDPVVPVVDFYALAPHPLIDIQIHPHGGHCGFIDAPPLRFLMPEMILAELASA
;
A
#
# COMPACT_ATOMS: atom_id res chain seq x y z
N MET A 1 6.31 26.65 4.11
CA MET A 1 5.75 25.80 5.20
C MET A 1 4.89 24.74 4.54
N ILE A 2 5.02 23.50 4.98
CA ILE A 2 4.19 22.39 4.50
C ILE A 2 2.70 22.72 4.72
N ASN A 3 1.85 22.24 3.82
CA ASN A 3 0.40 22.48 3.90
C ASN A 3 -0.24 21.53 4.93
N LEU A 4 -0.07 21.83 6.22
CA LEU A 4 -0.75 21.11 7.30
C LEU A 4 -2.21 21.53 7.33
N ARG A 5 -3.10 20.62 6.98
CA ARG A 5 -4.54 20.81 7.04
C ARG A 5 -5.10 20.21 8.33
N LYS A 6 -6.07 20.92 8.94
CA LYS A 6 -6.86 20.30 10.02
C LYS A 6 -7.53 19.03 9.48
N PRO A 7 -7.53 17.92 10.24
CA PRO A 7 -8.21 16.70 9.84
C PRO A 7 -9.66 16.95 9.44
N THR A 8 -10.04 16.48 8.25
CA THR A 8 -11.42 16.57 7.74
C THR A 8 -12.36 15.76 8.64
N THR A 9 -11.89 14.65 9.17
CA THR A 9 -12.58 13.83 10.16
C THR A 9 -11.78 13.88 11.47
N PRO A 10 -12.15 14.75 12.45
CA PRO A 10 -11.46 14.80 13.73
C PRO A 10 -11.51 13.44 14.43
N PHE A 11 -10.38 13.01 14.98
CA PHE A 11 -10.27 11.73 15.66
C PHE A 11 -9.60 11.88 17.03
N VAL A 12 -10.30 11.48 18.06
CA VAL A 12 -9.79 11.37 19.44
C VAL A 12 -10.25 10.03 19.99
N PRO A 13 -9.34 9.03 20.10
CA PRO A 13 -9.73 7.71 20.57
C PRO A 13 -10.10 7.71 22.06
N GLY A 14 -11.06 6.86 22.42
CA GLY A 14 -11.38 6.57 23.82
C GLY A 14 -10.13 6.07 24.57
N ARG A 15 -10.09 6.30 25.90
CA ARG A 15 -8.91 5.99 26.73
C ARG A 15 -8.43 4.54 26.62
N LEU A 16 -9.34 3.59 26.46
CA LEU A 16 -9.05 2.15 26.38
C LEU A 16 -8.23 1.76 25.13
N VAL A 17 -8.39 2.48 24.02
CA VAL A 17 -7.75 2.18 22.74
C VAL A 17 -6.78 3.26 22.28
N ARG A 18 -6.42 4.22 23.16
CA ARG A 18 -5.55 5.35 22.81
C ARG A 18 -4.11 4.97 22.56
N SER A 19 -3.63 3.85 23.13
CA SER A 19 -2.24 3.39 22.96
C SER A 19 -1.93 3.10 21.49
N ARG A 20 -0.80 3.62 20.98
CA ARG A 20 -0.33 3.34 19.63
C ARG A 20 -0.22 1.84 19.32
N VAL A 21 0.16 1.03 20.32
CA VAL A 21 0.25 -0.43 20.19
C VAL A 21 -1.14 -1.03 20.03
N ALA A 22 -2.12 -0.60 20.85
CA ALA A 22 -3.50 -1.04 20.72
C ALA A 22 -4.10 -0.64 19.36
N GLN A 23 -3.89 0.63 18.95
CA GLN A 23 -4.33 1.13 17.64
C GLN A 23 -3.80 0.24 16.50
N THR A 24 -2.50 -0.04 16.48
CA THR A 24 -1.89 -0.88 15.44
C THR A 24 -2.36 -2.33 15.52
N ALA A 25 -2.40 -2.94 16.70
CA ALA A 25 -2.79 -4.35 16.88
C ALA A 25 -4.25 -4.61 16.51
N LEU A 26 -5.16 -3.69 16.86
CA LEU A 26 -6.59 -3.82 16.58
C LEU A 26 -6.92 -3.78 15.07
N THR A 27 -6.02 -3.28 14.21
CA THR A 27 -6.18 -3.38 12.75
C THR A 27 -6.30 -4.83 12.29
N MET A 28 -5.72 -5.76 13.04
CA MET A 28 -5.72 -7.20 12.74
C MET A 28 -7.05 -7.90 13.05
N LEU A 29 -8.00 -7.22 13.70
CA LEU A 29 -9.33 -7.78 13.91
C LEU A 29 -10.06 -7.93 12.56
N PRO A 30 -10.79 -9.03 12.35
CA PRO A 30 -11.59 -9.21 11.13
C PRO A 30 -12.69 -8.14 11.06
N PRO A 31 -13.14 -7.74 9.87
CA PRO A 31 -14.36 -6.96 9.73
C PRO A 31 -15.53 -7.76 10.32
N ARG A 32 -16.48 -7.05 10.96
CA ARG A 32 -17.66 -7.71 11.58
C ARG A 32 -18.51 -8.42 10.56
N THR A 33 -18.68 -7.80 9.41
CA THR A 33 -19.37 -8.34 8.24
C THR A 33 -18.59 -7.92 7.00
N THR A 34 -18.46 -8.83 6.06
CA THR A 34 -18.04 -8.52 4.70
C THR A 34 -18.71 -9.53 3.78
N ASP A 35 -19.38 -9.02 2.77
CA ASP A 35 -20.02 -9.79 1.71
C ASP A 35 -19.36 -9.49 0.36
N LEU A 36 -18.19 -8.82 0.37
CA LEU A 36 -17.43 -8.55 -0.84
C LEU A 36 -17.10 -9.81 -1.64
N HIS A 37 -16.87 -10.92 -0.92
CA HIS A 37 -16.54 -12.20 -1.55
C HIS A 37 -17.68 -12.80 -2.37
N SER A 38 -18.93 -12.41 -2.10
CA SER A 38 -20.09 -12.98 -2.80
C SER A 38 -20.25 -12.49 -4.25
N ASP A 39 -19.68 -11.33 -4.56
CA ASP A 39 -19.83 -10.65 -5.85
C ASP A 39 -18.51 -10.07 -6.39
N GLU A 40 -17.37 -10.43 -5.79
CA GLU A 40 -16.09 -10.02 -6.31
C GLU A 40 -15.74 -10.75 -7.61
N GLN A 41 -15.12 -10.01 -8.51
CA GLN A 41 -14.68 -10.52 -9.80
C GLN A 41 -13.14 -10.50 -9.84
N PRO A 42 -12.47 -11.65 -9.90
CA PRO A 42 -11.03 -11.70 -10.11
C PRO A 42 -10.70 -11.20 -11.53
N MET A 43 -9.74 -10.30 -11.64
CA MET A 43 -9.28 -9.71 -12.89
C MET A 43 -7.75 -9.71 -12.95
N LEU A 44 -7.20 -10.22 -14.05
CA LEU A 44 -5.77 -10.16 -14.34
C LEU A 44 -5.48 -8.93 -15.20
N PHE A 45 -4.52 -8.14 -14.75
CA PHE A 45 -4.05 -6.95 -15.47
C PHE A 45 -2.66 -7.21 -16.02
N ASP A 46 -2.45 -6.86 -17.29
CA ASP A 46 -1.13 -6.76 -17.86
C ASP A 46 -0.35 -5.65 -17.14
N ALA A 47 0.87 -5.95 -16.75
CA ALA A 47 1.76 -5.06 -16.02
C ALA A 47 3.12 -4.87 -16.71
N GLY A 48 3.20 -5.19 -18.01
CA GLY A 48 4.41 -5.09 -18.81
C GLY A 48 5.31 -6.33 -18.71
N PHE A 49 6.61 -6.12 -18.66
CA PHE A 49 7.60 -7.20 -18.61
C PHE A 49 8.39 -7.19 -17.31
N ASP A 50 9.03 -8.31 -16.98
CA ASP A 50 9.78 -8.45 -15.75
C ASP A 50 11.09 -7.64 -15.77
N HIS A 51 11.18 -6.67 -14.85
CA HIS A 51 12.38 -5.84 -14.65
C HIS A 51 13.25 -6.31 -13.49
N THR A 52 12.89 -7.41 -12.82
CA THR A 52 13.71 -7.96 -11.72
C THR A 52 14.92 -8.76 -12.20
N GLY A 53 14.92 -9.13 -13.48
CA GLY A 53 15.99 -9.89 -14.11
C GLY A 53 15.87 -11.41 -13.99
N ALA A 54 14.79 -11.91 -13.35
CA ALA A 54 14.54 -13.35 -13.30
C ALA A 54 14.21 -13.91 -14.70
N ASP A 55 13.39 -13.19 -15.46
CA ASP A 55 13.08 -13.48 -16.87
C ASP A 55 12.57 -12.21 -17.57
N PRO A 56 13.43 -11.42 -18.21
CA PRO A 56 13.03 -10.15 -18.82
C PRO A 56 12.08 -10.30 -20.02
N THR A 57 11.87 -11.52 -20.51
CA THR A 57 10.91 -11.81 -21.60
C THR A 57 9.53 -12.18 -21.06
N GLN A 58 9.40 -12.44 -19.76
CA GLN A 58 8.14 -12.84 -19.16
C GLN A 58 7.19 -11.64 -19.02
N PRO A 59 5.95 -11.73 -19.57
CA PRO A 59 4.91 -10.78 -19.26
C PRO A 59 4.55 -10.86 -17.77
N VAL A 60 4.48 -9.69 -17.12
CA VAL A 60 4.03 -9.57 -15.73
C VAL A 60 2.53 -9.36 -15.70
N ARG A 61 1.86 -10.05 -14.80
CA ARG A 61 0.42 -9.88 -14.55
C ARG A 61 0.16 -9.68 -13.07
N LEU A 62 -0.76 -8.78 -12.75
CA LEU A 62 -1.21 -8.53 -11.39
C LEU A 62 -2.68 -8.90 -11.25
N LEU A 63 -3.02 -9.65 -10.19
CA LEU A 63 -4.39 -10.05 -9.89
C LEU A 63 -5.06 -8.99 -9.02
N GLY A 64 -6.21 -8.48 -9.45
CA GLY A 64 -7.08 -7.62 -8.67
C GLY A 64 -8.46 -8.25 -8.46
N TYR A 65 -9.20 -7.74 -7.49
CA TYR A 65 -10.59 -8.13 -7.21
C TYR A 65 -11.49 -6.90 -7.33
N TYR A 66 -12.36 -6.93 -8.31
CA TYR A 66 -13.32 -5.88 -8.60
C TYR A 66 -14.65 -6.16 -7.89
N ASN A 67 -15.22 -5.15 -7.24
CA ASN A 67 -16.60 -5.15 -6.77
C ASN A 67 -17.32 -3.91 -7.30
N ARG A 68 -18.49 -4.14 -7.84
CA ARG A 68 -19.39 -3.06 -8.22
C ARG A 68 -20.06 -2.48 -6.97
N GLN A 69 -20.28 -1.18 -6.97
CA GLN A 69 -21.04 -0.49 -5.93
C GLN A 69 -22.48 -1.02 -5.83
N ARG A 70 -23.10 -0.89 -4.64
CA ARG A 70 -24.43 -1.48 -4.35
C ARG A 70 -25.54 -0.47 -4.19
N ARG A 71 -25.26 0.83 -4.28
CA ARG A 71 -26.30 1.86 -4.22
C ARG A 71 -27.10 1.92 -5.53
N ALA A 72 -28.36 2.25 -5.43
CA ALA A 72 -29.18 2.55 -6.61
C ALA A 72 -28.66 3.83 -7.30
N GLY A 73 -28.65 3.82 -8.63
CA GLY A 73 -28.22 4.96 -9.44
C GLY A 73 -26.79 4.87 -9.95
N PRO A 74 -26.29 5.95 -10.58
CA PRO A 74 -24.93 5.99 -11.09
C PRO A 74 -23.92 5.94 -9.96
N GLY A 75 -22.88 5.10 -10.12
CA GLY A 75 -21.79 5.01 -9.15
C GLY A 75 -20.99 6.32 -9.07
N ARG A 76 -20.42 6.60 -7.90
CA ARG A 76 -19.63 7.81 -7.61
C ARG A 76 -18.23 7.80 -8.21
N GLY A 77 -17.79 6.67 -8.75
CA GLY A 77 -16.48 6.48 -9.35
C GLY A 77 -15.88 5.12 -9.03
N LEU A 78 -14.65 4.90 -9.48
CA LEU A 78 -13.84 3.72 -9.19
C LEU A 78 -12.69 4.07 -8.24
N VAL A 79 -12.50 3.26 -7.22
CA VAL A 79 -11.39 3.41 -6.27
C VAL A 79 -10.44 2.22 -6.38
N LEU A 80 -9.19 2.48 -6.77
CA LEU A 80 -8.10 1.52 -6.66
C LEU A 80 -7.61 1.51 -5.21
N VAL A 81 -7.59 0.31 -4.60
CA VAL A 81 -7.14 0.10 -3.22
C VAL A 81 -5.86 -0.72 -3.22
N LEU A 82 -4.79 -0.16 -2.64
CA LEU A 82 -3.47 -0.77 -2.53
C LEU A 82 -3.20 -1.18 -1.07
N HIS A 83 -2.82 -2.45 -0.89
CA HIS A 83 -2.54 -3.02 0.44
C HIS A 83 -1.15 -2.64 0.97
N GLY A 84 -0.93 -2.80 2.28
CA GLY A 84 0.37 -2.67 2.92
C GLY A 84 1.28 -3.88 2.68
N TRP A 85 2.55 -3.74 3.11
CA TRP A 85 3.55 -4.81 2.98
C TRP A 85 3.10 -6.12 3.63
N GLU A 86 3.35 -7.24 2.97
CA GLU A 86 2.89 -8.58 3.38
C GLU A 86 1.35 -8.67 3.54
N GLY A 87 0.61 -7.71 2.98
CA GLY A 87 -0.84 -7.75 2.88
C GLY A 87 -1.31 -8.31 1.55
N CYS A 88 -2.62 -8.20 1.28
CA CYS A 88 -3.23 -8.54 0.00
C CYS A 88 -4.62 -7.88 -0.14
N SER A 89 -5.26 -8.08 -1.26
CA SER A 89 -6.65 -7.66 -1.53
C SER A 89 -7.66 -8.15 -0.47
N HIS A 90 -7.36 -9.26 0.21
CA HIS A 90 -8.18 -9.87 1.26
C HIS A 90 -7.67 -9.60 2.69
N SER A 91 -6.69 -8.72 2.85
CA SER A 91 -6.30 -8.25 4.18
C SER A 91 -7.46 -7.55 4.89
N LYS A 92 -7.57 -7.73 6.19
CA LYS A 92 -8.69 -7.25 7.02
C LYS A 92 -8.96 -5.76 6.85
N THR A 93 -7.90 -4.96 6.75
CA THR A 93 -7.98 -3.53 6.51
C THR A 93 -8.49 -3.21 5.11
N THR A 94 -7.99 -3.94 4.09
CA THR A 94 -8.39 -3.79 2.69
C THR A 94 -9.85 -4.18 2.48
N LEU A 95 -10.29 -5.30 3.06
CA LEU A 95 -11.69 -5.75 3.02
C LEU A 95 -12.62 -4.73 3.69
N ARG A 96 -12.25 -4.24 4.88
CA ARG A 96 -13.06 -3.25 5.60
C ARG A 96 -13.21 -1.96 4.79
N LEU A 97 -12.14 -1.49 4.17
CA LEU A 97 -12.18 -0.32 3.32
C LEU A 97 -13.01 -0.59 2.06
N GLY A 98 -12.77 -1.70 1.37
CA GLY A 98 -13.51 -2.08 0.16
C GLY A 98 -15.02 -2.18 0.42
N GLN A 99 -15.42 -2.85 1.52
CA GLN A 99 -16.84 -2.94 1.91
C GLN A 99 -17.45 -1.55 2.08
N ARG A 100 -16.77 -0.68 2.83
CA ARG A 100 -17.30 0.65 3.12
C ARG A 100 -17.42 1.53 1.86
N LEU A 101 -16.46 1.42 0.94
CA LEU A 101 -16.49 2.11 -0.35
C LEU A 101 -17.67 1.63 -1.22
N VAL A 102 -17.88 0.32 -1.32
CA VAL A 102 -18.99 -0.28 -2.09
C VAL A 102 -20.33 0.15 -1.50
N ASP A 103 -20.49 0.15 -0.19
CA ASP A 103 -21.69 0.60 0.51
C ASP A 103 -21.97 2.10 0.29
N GLU A 104 -20.92 2.90 0.04
CA GLU A 104 -21.05 4.34 -0.24
C GLU A 104 -21.14 4.70 -1.72
N GLY A 105 -21.27 3.70 -2.60
CA GLY A 105 -21.56 3.90 -4.01
C GLY A 105 -20.32 4.05 -4.90
N TYR A 106 -19.14 3.59 -4.44
CA TYR A 106 -17.94 3.48 -5.26
C TYR A 106 -17.73 2.05 -5.73
N ASP A 107 -17.43 1.87 -7.01
CA ASP A 107 -16.81 0.64 -7.44
C ASP A 107 -15.42 0.54 -6.82
N THR A 108 -14.96 -0.66 -6.50
CA THR A 108 -13.61 -0.85 -5.95
C THR A 108 -12.83 -1.86 -6.75
N LEU A 109 -11.54 -1.63 -6.88
CA LEU A 109 -10.59 -2.63 -7.33
C LEU A 109 -9.47 -2.74 -6.30
N ARG A 110 -9.37 -3.90 -5.68
CA ARG A 110 -8.34 -4.23 -4.69
C ARG A 110 -7.24 -4.99 -5.39
N LEU A 111 -6.14 -4.29 -5.72
CA LEU A 111 -5.02 -4.85 -6.47
C LEU A 111 -4.05 -5.56 -5.54
N ASN A 112 -3.62 -6.76 -5.92
CA ASN A 112 -2.47 -7.42 -5.31
C ASN A 112 -1.20 -6.99 -6.02
N LEU A 113 -0.20 -6.58 -5.25
CA LEU A 113 1.16 -6.39 -5.74
C LEU A 113 1.79 -7.75 -6.03
N ARG A 114 2.90 -7.78 -6.77
CA ARG A 114 3.64 -9.02 -7.09
C ARG A 114 3.90 -9.82 -5.80
N ASP A 115 3.84 -11.14 -5.89
CA ASP A 115 4.01 -12.09 -4.77
C ASP A 115 3.04 -11.89 -3.59
N HIS A 116 1.98 -11.11 -3.78
CA HIS A 116 0.94 -10.90 -2.79
C HIS A 116 -0.41 -11.37 -3.33
N GLY A 117 -1.21 -11.98 -2.48
CA GLY A 117 -2.55 -12.43 -2.85
C GLY A 117 -3.15 -13.37 -1.81
N PRO A 118 -4.46 -13.63 -1.90
CA PRO A 118 -5.14 -14.54 -0.98
C PRO A 118 -4.88 -16.02 -1.28
N GLY A 119 -4.34 -16.36 -2.47
CA GLY A 119 -4.13 -17.74 -2.91
C GLY A 119 -5.44 -18.51 -3.19
N ILE A 120 -6.52 -17.80 -3.57
CA ILE A 120 -7.83 -18.40 -3.83
C ILE A 120 -7.96 -18.78 -5.30
N ASP A 121 -7.88 -17.79 -6.21
CA ASP A 121 -8.05 -18.03 -7.64
C ASP A 121 -6.73 -18.41 -8.32
N LEU A 122 -5.63 -17.81 -7.90
CA LEU A 122 -4.29 -18.04 -8.40
C LEU A 122 -3.29 -18.04 -7.25
N ASP A 123 -2.23 -18.85 -7.40
CA ASP A 123 -1.09 -18.80 -6.49
C ASP A 123 -0.28 -17.52 -6.77
N PRO A 124 -0.20 -16.57 -5.81
CA PRO A 124 0.50 -15.31 -6.03
C PRO A 124 2.00 -15.49 -6.29
N TYR A 125 2.60 -16.56 -5.78
CA TYR A 125 4.03 -16.82 -5.91
C TYR A 125 4.39 -17.49 -7.24
N ASP A 126 3.44 -18.13 -7.92
CA ASP A 126 3.62 -18.78 -9.21
C ASP A 126 3.29 -17.86 -10.40
N LEU A 127 2.48 -16.83 -10.17
CA LEU A 127 1.95 -15.96 -11.21
C LEU A 127 3.04 -15.23 -12.02
N ASN A 128 4.13 -14.84 -11.38
CA ASN A 128 5.27 -14.17 -12.01
C ASN A 128 6.57 -14.80 -11.52
N LYS A 129 7.59 -14.97 -12.38
CA LYS A 129 8.89 -15.52 -11.96
C LYS A 129 9.67 -14.56 -11.06
N GLY A 130 9.66 -13.28 -11.39
CA GLY A 130 10.41 -12.26 -10.65
C GLY A 130 9.91 -12.06 -9.23
N LEU A 131 10.80 -11.64 -8.33
CA LEU A 131 10.52 -11.36 -6.92
C LEU A 131 9.91 -9.98 -6.76
N PHE A 132 9.01 -9.81 -5.77
CA PHE A 132 8.52 -8.50 -5.37
C PHE A 132 9.66 -7.62 -4.83
N LEU A 133 9.73 -6.38 -5.35
CA LEU A 133 10.61 -5.31 -4.88
C LEU A 133 9.80 -4.03 -4.68
N GLY A 134 10.14 -3.24 -3.65
CA GLY A 134 9.50 -1.94 -3.40
C GLY A 134 9.65 -0.94 -4.56
N THR A 135 10.65 -1.17 -5.40
CA THR A 135 10.96 -0.32 -6.58
C THR A 135 10.04 -0.54 -7.79
N LEU A 136 9.24 -1.59 -7.83
CA LEU A 136 8.43 -2.02 -8.99
C LEU A 136 7.22 -1.11 -9.26
N ILE A 137 7.46 0.18 -9.46
CA ILE A 137 6.40 1.14 -9.77
C ILE A 137 5.88 1.01 -11.19
N ASP A 138 6.73 0.63 -12.15
CA ASP A 138 6.38 0.57 -13.57
C ASP A 138 5.26 -0.44 -13.82
N GLU A 139 5.34 -1.63 -13.23
CA GLU A 139 4.31 -2.66 -13.35
C GLU A 139 2.99 -2.24 -12.69
N VAL A 140 3.06 -1.61 -11.51
CA VAL A 140 1.85 -1.14 -10.82
C VAL A 140 1.22 0.01 -11.59
N ALA A 141 2.01 0.89 -12.19
CA ALA A 141 1.53 1.99 -13.02
C ALA A 141 0.88 1.47 -14.32
N THR A 142 1.49 0.49 -14.98
CA THR A 142 0.93 -0.14 -16.18
C THR A 142 -0.44 -0.77 -15.87
N ALA A 143 -0.52 -1.59 -14.82
CA ALA A 143 -1.79 -2.17 -14.37
C ALA A 143 -2.81 -1.09 -13.98
N THR A 144 -2.37 -0.02 -13.30
CA THR A 144 -3.24 1.12 -12.92
C THR A 144 -3.83 1.83 -14.15
N GLY A 145 -3.04 1.94 -15.24
CA GLY A 145 -3.54 2.47 -16.51
C GLY A 145 -4.73 1.68 -17.05
N HIS A 146 -4.63 0.36 -17.05
CA HIS A 146 -5.74 -0.52 -17.45
C HIS A 146 -6.93 -0.43 -16.48
N ILE A 147 -6.67 -0.40 -15.17
CA ILE A 147 -7.71 -0.26 -14.16
C ILE A 147 -8.46 1.06 -14.31
N ALA A 148 -7.78 2.16 -14.58
CA ALA A 148 -8.38 3.47 -14.73
C ALA A 148 -9.43 3.50 -15.86
N THR A 149 -9.26 2.70 -16.93
CA THR A 149 -10.23 2.62 -18.02
C THR A 149 -11.57 1.98 -17.60
N LEU A 150 -11.58 1.16 -16.54
CA LEU A 150 -12.82 0.57 -16.01
C LEU A 150 -13.75 1.63 -15.37
N ALA A 151 -13.21 2.80 -15.02
CA ALA A 151 -14.04 3.90 -14.54
C ALA A 151 -14.99 4.45 -15.61
N GLY A 152 -14.64 4.31 -16.90
CA GLY A 152 -15.34 4.97 -17.99
C GLY A 152 -15.29 6.50 -17.80
N ASP A 153 -16.43 7.18 -17.96
CA ASP A 153 -16.53 8.62 -17.76
C ASP A 153 -16.61 9.06 -16.29
N ARG A 154 -16.64 8.09 -15.35
CA ARG A 154 -16.72 8.36 -13.91
C ARG A 154 -15.32 8.70 -13.34
N PRO A 155 -15.29 9.42 -12.22
CA PRO A 155 -14.03 9.69 -11.51
C PRO A 155 -13.28 8.41 -11.15
N PHE A 156 -11.96 8.48 -11.27
CA PHE A 156 -11.02 7.46 -10.77
C PHE A 156 -10.26 8.00 -9.57
N TYR A 157 -10.04 7.15 -8.57
CA TYR A 157 -9.33 7.49 -7.34
C TYR A 157 -8.34 6.38 -6.99
N ILE A 158 -7.26 6.75 -6.29
CA ILE A 158 -6.27 5.80 -5.77
C ILE A 158 -6.17 5.99 -4.26
N THR A 159 -6.22 4.89 -3.51
CA THR A 159 -5.94 4.92 -2.07
C THR A 159 -5.06 3.75 -1.67
N GLY A 160 -4.27 3.93 -0.62
CA GLY A 160 -3.44 2.87 -0.08
C GLY A 160 -2.98 3.17 1.34
N ALA A 161 -2.62 2.12 2.05
CA ALA A 161 -2.14 2.21 3.42
C ALA A 161 -0.70 1.71 3.53
N SER A 162 0.13 2.38 4.35
CA SER A 162 1.52 2.00 4.59
C SER A 162 2.33 1.94 3.27
N MET A 163 2.87 0.78 2.90
CA MET A 163 3.52 0.56 1.61
C MET A 163 2.57 0.86 0.44
N GLY A 164 1.29 0.47 0.51
CA GLY A 164 0.30 0.83 -0.50
C GLY A 164 0.09 2.35 -0.61
N GLY A 165 0.22 3.07 0.49
CA GLY A 165 0.22 4.54 0.52
C GLY A 165 1.46 5.14 -0.18
N ASN A 166 2.64 4.53 -0.01
CA ASN A 166 3.84 4.91 -0.76
C ASN A 166 3.63 4.69 -2.26
N PHE A 167 3.13 3.52 -2.68
CA PHE A 167 2.80 3.27 -4.09
C PHE A 167 1.77 4.26 -4.61
N ALA A 168 0.73 4.60 -3.85
CA ALA A 168 -0.29 5.56 -4.25
C ALA A 168 0.31 6.95 -4.55
N LEU A 169 1.23 7.45 -3.72
CA LEU A 169 1.93 8.72 -3.96
C LEU A 169 2.85 8.64 -5.17
N ARG A 170 3.56 7.54 -5.37
CA ARG A 170 4.42 7.33 -6.54
C ARG A 170 3.60 7.19 -7.83
N LEU A 171 2.39 6.62 -7.77
CA LEU A 171 1.44 6.64 -8.89
C LEU A 171 0.91 8.04 -9.18
N ALA A 172 0.67 8.88 -8.17
CA ALA A 172 0.33 10.29 -8.37
C ALA A 172 1.45 11.04 -9.11
N ARG A 173 2.71 10.80 -8.71
CA ARG A 173 3.89 11.31 -9.40
C ARG A 173 3.98 10.78 -10.84
N TRP A 174 3.79 9.47 -11.05
CA TRP A 174 3.77 8.84 -12.38
C TRP A 174 2.73 9.49 -13.31
N HIS A 175 1.50 9.66 -12.80
CA HIS A 175 0.43 10.37 -13.51
C HIS A 175 0.83 11.76 -13.96
N SER A 176 1.58 12.47 -13.14
CA SER A 176 1.96 13.85 -13.38
C SER A 176 3.17 14.00 -14.31
N GLU A 177 4.15 13.10 -14.20
CA GLU A 177 5.45 13.22 -14.87
C GLU A 177 5.58 12.33 -16.11
N ARG A 178 4.73 11.30 -16.26
CA ARG A 178 4.84 10.33 -17.36
C ARG A 178 3.51 10.19 -18.10
N THR A 179 2.72 9.17 -17.74
CA THR A 179 1.48 8.86 -18.44
C THR A 179 0.29 9.13 -17.54
N PRO A 180 -0.60 10.08 -17.88
CA PRO A 180 -1.80 10.35 -17.11
C PRO A 180 -2.75 9.14 -17.07
N PHE A 181 -3.26 8.83 -15.89
CA PHE A 181 -4.33 7.85 -15.73
C PHE A 181 -5.68 8.49 -16.06
N HIS A 182 -6.51 7.75 -16.77
CA HIS A 182 -7.82 8.21 -17.18
C HIS A 182 -8.66 8.64 -15.97
N ASN A 183 -9.22 9.85 -16.01
CA ASN A 183 -10.10 10.42 -14.98
C ASN A 183 -9.60 10.38 -13.52
N LEU A 184 -8.30 10.30 -13.28
CA LEU A 184 -7.77 10.40 -11.93
C LEU A 184 -8.06 11.78 -11.32
N ARG A 185 -8.78 11.79 -10.18
CA ARG A 185 -9.19 13.03 -9.49
C ARG A 185 -8.43 13.28 -8.20
N LYS A 186 -8.16 12.21 -7.44
CA LYS A 186 -7.50 12.36 -6.15
C LYS A 186 -6.79 11.08 -5.72
N VAL A 187 -5.72 11.25 -4.95
CA VAL A 187 -4.99 10.18 -4.26
C VAL A 187 -5.09 10.40 -2.75
N VAL A 188 -5.39 9.33 -2.00
CA VAL A 188 -5.45 9.38 -0.53
C VAL A 188 -4.51 8.32 0.04
N ALA A 189 -3.46 8.75 0.74
CA ALA A 189 -2.45 7.86 1.33
C ALA A 189 -2.55 7.84 2.86
N ILE A 190 -2.73 6.66 3.44
CA ILE A 190 -2.85 6.46 4.88
C ILE A 190 -1.53 5.93 5.45
N CYS A 191 -0.95 6.66 6.40
CA CYS A 191 0.34 6.32 7.02
C CYS A 191 1.37 5.85 5.97
N PRO A 192 1.53 6.57 4.82
CA PRO A 192 2.42 6.13 3.76
C PRO A 192 3.86 6.00 4.27
N ALA A 193 4.52 4.91 3.95
CA ALA A 193 5.94 4.71 4.26
C ALA A 193 6.80 5.64 3.37
N LEU A 194 6.89 6.92 3.74
CA LEU A 194 7.60 7.94 2.95
C LEU A 194 9.09 7.64 2.85
N HIS A 195 9.70 7.18 3.94
CA HIS A 195 11.08 6.70 3.98
C HIS A 195 11.10 5.21 4.37
N PRO A 196 11.05 4.28 3.41
CA PRO A 196 10.96 2.86 3.71
C PRO A 196 12.07 2.32 4.61
N GLY A 197 13.31 2.82 4.48
CA GLY A 197 14.42 2.44 5.37
C GLY A 197 14.13 2.78 6.82
N ARG A 198 13.70 4.03 7.13
CA ARG A 198 13.33 4.42 8.50
C ARG A 198 12.12 3.66 9.03
N ALA A 199 11.14 3.39 8.16
CA ALA A 199 9.99 2.57 8.54
C ALA A 199 10.42 1.13 8.89
N THR A 200 11.36 0.55 8.13
CA THR A 200 11.94 -0.77 8.43
C THR A 200 12.72 -0.74 9.74
N ASP A 201 13.53 0.29 9.98
CA ASP A 201 14.29 0.44 11.24
C ASP A 201 13.34 0.57 12.45
N ALA A 202 12.27 1.37 12.33
CA ALA A 202 11.28 1.52 13.39
C ALA A 202 10.54 0.20 13.67
N LEU A 203 10.21 -0.55 12.64
CA LEU A 203 9.61 -1.88 12.74
C LEU A 203 10.57 -2.86 13.43
N ASP A 204 11.85 -2.86 13.07
CA ASP A 204 12.88 -3.73 13.63
C ASP A 204 13.24 -3.37 15.08
N ALA A 205 13.03 -2.12 15.48
CA ALA A 205 13.26 -1.67 16.87
C ALA A 205 12.34 -2.36 17.89
N HIS A 206 11.16 -2.86 17.48
CA HIS A 206 10.23 -3.54 18.36
C HIS A 206 10.28 -5.07 18.17
N PRO A 207 10.71 -5.84 19.16
CA PRO A 207 10.91 -7.29 19.01
C PRO A 207 9.69 -8.06 18.50
N ALA A 208 8.48 -7.69 18.96
CA ALA A 208 7.24 -8.36 18.56
C ALA A 208 6.89 -8.08 17.08
N THR A 209 6.96 -6.82 16.64
CA THR A 209 6.74 -6.42 15.24
C THR A 209 7.79 -6.99 14.32
N ARG A 210 9.05 -6.89 14.70
CA ARG A 210 10.18 -7.49 13.96
C ARG A 210 9.95 -8.97 13.73
N ARG A 211 9.67 -9.73 14.80
CA ARG A 211 9.40 -11.18 14.71
C ARG A 211 8.22 -11.48 13.78
N TYR A 212 7.14 -10.73 13.93
CA TYR A 212 5.93 -10.91 13.12
C TYR A 212 6.21 -10.72 11.63
N TYR A 213 6.80 -9.58 11.23
CA TYR A 213 7.06 -9.27 9.82
C TYR A 213 8.16 -10.14 9.24
N ARG A 214 9.23 -10.41 9.98
CA ARG A 214 10.29 -11.32 9.56
C ARG A 214 9.75 -12.72 9.26
N GLN A 215 8.91 -13.28 10.13
CA GLN A 215 8.32 -14.60 9.90
C GLN A 215 7.37 -14.62 8.71
N ARG A 216 6.60 -13.56 8.50
CA ARG A 216 5.72 -13.46 7.32
C ARG A 216 6.54 -13.41 6.04
N TRP A 217 7.52 -12.54 6.00
CA TRP A 217 8.35 -12.37 4.81
C TRP A 217 9.17 -13.63 4.49
N LEU A 218 9.74 -14.31 5.49
CA LEU A 218 10.39 -15.61 5.26
C LEU A 218 9.44 -16.64 4.67
N ARG A 219 8.18 -16.68 5.12
CA ARG A 219 7.18 -17.59 4.52
C ARG A 219 6.90 -17.26 3.07
N SER A 220 6.76 -15.97 2.74
CA SER A 220 6.56 -15.51 1.36
C SER A 220 7.75 -15.88 0.47
N LEU A 221 8.98 -15.65 0.95
CA LEU A 221 10.20 -15.99 0.22
C LEU A 221 10.35 -17.50 0.02
N ARG A 222 10.07 -18.31 1.04
CA ARG A 222 10.08 -19.77 0.92
C ARG A 222 9.04 -20.27 -0.07
N ALA A 223 7.81 -19.74 -0.03
CA ALA A 223 6.79 -20.09 -1.00
C ALA A 223 7.25 -19.75 -2.44
N LYS A 224 7.93 -18.62 -2.63
CA LYS A 224 8.54 -18.24 -3.91
C LYS A 224 9.64 -19.22 -4.33
N GLN A 225 10.53 -19.59 -3.44
CA GLN A 225 11.60 -20.57 -3.67
C GLN A 225 11.03 -21.94 -4.06
N GLU A 226 9.95 -22.40 -3.41
CA GLU A 226 9.29 -23.68 -3.75
C GLU A 226 8.73 -23.69 -5.17
N ARG A 227 8.26 -22.55 -5.68
CA ARG A 227 7.75 -22.42 -7.07
C ARG A 227 8.90 -22.34 -8.10
N PHE A 228 10.00 -21.70 -7.73
CA PHE A 228 11.13 -21.46 -8.62
C PHE A 228 12.48 -21.85 -7.98
N PRO A 229 12.69 -23.14 -7.64
CA PRO A 229 13.88 -23.58 -6.87
C PRO A 229 15.19 -23.43 -7.65
N ASN A 230 15.13 -23.38 -8.98
CA ASN A 230 16.30 -23.14 -9.82
C ASN A 230 16.71 -21.66 -9.91
N ILE A 231 15.80 -20.74 -9.48
CA ILE A 231 16.03 -19.31 -9.48
C ILE A 231 16.36 -18.83 -8.07
N TYR A 232 15.64 -19.32 -7.05
CA TYR A 232 15.66 -18.78 -5.68
C TYR A 232 16.24 -19.76 -4.66
N GLN A 233 17.13 -19.24 -3.82
CA GLN A 233 17.71 -19.93 -2.65
C GLN A 233 17.81 -18.92 -1.51
N PHE A 234 16.91 -19.04 -0.54
CA PHE A 234 16.77 -18.09 0.57
C PHE A 234 17.19 -18.65 1.94
N ASP A 235 17.84 -19.82 1.98
CA ASP A 235 18.17 -20.48 3.25
C ASP A 235 19.05 -19.59 4.15
N ALA A 236 20.00 -18.84 3.58
CA ALA A 236 20.84 -17.91 4.30
C ALA A 236 20.07 -16.74 4.95
N LEU A 237 18.86 -16.42 4.50
CA LEU A 237 18.02 -15.37 5.10
C LEU A 237 17.49 -15.74 6.49
N GLU A 238 17.53 -17.02 6.86
CA GLU A 238 17.13 -17.46 8.19
C GLU A 238 18.06 -16.92 9.29
N GLU A 239 19.32 -16.64 8.95
CA GLU A 239 20.31 -16.08 9.86
C GLU A 239 20.13 -14.56 10.05
N ALA A 240 19.47 -13.87 9.10
CA ALA A 240 19.23 -12.45 9.22
C ALA A 240 18.24 -12.14 10.37
N ALA A 241 18.71 -11.47 11.41
CA ALA A 241 17.94 -11.20 12.63
C ALA A 241 16.83 -10.13 12.45
N THR A 242 16.89 -9.33 11.38
CA THR A 242 16.06 -8.14 11.16
C THR A 242 15.53 -8.10 9.72
N CYS A 243 14.44 -7.38 9.49
CA CYS A 243 13.92 -7.15 8.13
C CYS A 243 14.92 -6.32 7.30
N ARG A 244 15.60 -5.35 7.92
CA ARG A 244 16.66 -4.60 7.24
C ARG A 244 17.82 -5.51 6.83
N GLY A 245 18.24 -6.42 7.71
CA GLY A 245 19.29 -7.41 7.38
C GLY A 245 18.89 -8.35 6.25
N MET A 246 17.64 -8.78 6.20
CA MET A 246 17.11 -9.55 5.08
C MET A 246 17.13 -8.74 3.76
N THR A 247 16.75 -7.45 3.81
CA THR A 247 16.82 -6.56 2.65
C THR A 247 18.26 -6.36 2.19
N GLN A 248 19.18 -6.15 3.12
CA GLN A 248 20.61 -6.01 2.82
C GLN A 248 21.16 -7.26 2.12
N TRP A 249 20.83 -8.44 2.63
CA TRP A 249 21.22 -9.69 1.99
C TRP A 249 20.69 -9.81 0.56
N LEU A 250 19.43 -9.43 0.33
CA LEU A 250 18.83 -9.42 -1.02
C LEU A 250 19.57 -8.46 -1.96
N VAL A 251 19.96 -7.29 -1.50
CA VAL A 251 20.72 -6.30 -2.30
C VAL A 251 22.14 -6.82 -2.59
N GLU A 252 22.83 -7.38 -1.59
CA GLU A 252 24.23 -7.83 -1.69
C GLU A 252 24.37 -9.18 -2.40
N SER A 253 23.33 -10.02 -2.43
CA SER A 253 23.41 -11.35 -3.04
C SER A 253 23.63 -11.34 -4.56
N HIS A 254 23.51 -10.20 -5.23
CA HIS A 254 23.70 -9.95 -6.67
C HIS A 254 22.95 -10.92 -7.62
N ARG A 255 22.11 -11.79 -7.09
CA ARG A 255 21.39 -12.82 -7.85
C ARG A 255 20.09 -12.32 -8.46
N TRP A 256 19.59 -11.22 -7.94
CA TRP A 256 18.36 -10.59 -8.38
C TRP A 256 18.72 -9.16 -8.76
N ARG A 257 18.12 -8.57 -9.75
CA ARG A 257 18.36 -7.15 -10.05
C ARG A 257 17.79 -6.14 -9.03
N ALA A 258 17.55 -6.53 -7.78
CA ALA A 258 17.74 -5.66 -6.64
C ALA A 258 19.19 -5.13 -6.58
N ALA A 259 20.09 -5.74 -7.30
CA ALA A 259 21.53 -5.52 -7.40
C ALA A 259 21.96 -4.29 -8.23
N ASP A 260 21.05 -3.53 -8.81
CA ASP A 260 21.38 -2.22 -9.36
C ASP A 260 21.67 -1.17 -8.28
N PHE A 261 21.58 -1.58 -6.99
CA PHE A 261 21.81 -0.72 -5.83
C PHE A 261 23.11 -1.08 -5.14
N ALA A 262 23.98 -0.08 -4.93
CA ALA A 262 25.26 -0.29 -4.26
C ALA A 262 25.11 -0.64 -2.78
N THR A 263 24.06 -0.13 -2.13
CA THR A 263 23.76 -0.35 -0.71
C THR A 263 22.27 -0.57 -0.47
N VAL A 264 21.93 -1.12 0.69
CA VAL A 264 20.53 -1.24 1.14
C VAL A 264 19.84 0.12 1.28
N ASP A 265 20.60 1.17 1.62
CA ASP A 265 20.07 2.54 1.72
C ASP A 265 19.75 3.13 0.35
N ASP A 266 20.57 2.85 -0.67
CA ASP A 266 20.27 3.22 -2.06
C ASP A 266 18.99 2.53 -2.55
N TYR A 267 18.81 1.25 -2.21
CA TYR A 267 17.58 0.52 -2.52
C TYR A 267 16.37 1.19 -1.84
N PHE A 268 16.41 1.48 -0.55
CA PHE A 268 15.31 2.17 0.13
C PHE A 268 15.07 3.57 -0.43
N ARG A 269 16.13 4.30 -0.76
CA ARG A 269 16.02 5.64 -1.36
C ARG A 269 15.31 5.62 -2.70
N ALA A 270 15.50 4.59 -3.51
CA ALA A 270 14.93 4.47 -4.86
C ALA A 270 13.40 4.45 -4.88
N TYR A 271 12.74 4.08 -3.77
CA TYR A 271 11.29 4.14 -3.66
C TYR A 271 10.79 4.98 -2.47
N SER A 272 11.66 5.81 -1.89
CA SER A 272 11.26 6.84 -0.94
C SER A 272 10.49 7.97 -1.64
N VAL A 273 9.70 8.70 -0.85
CA VAL A 273 8.98 9.90 -1.26
C VAL A 273 9.35 11.01 -0.28
N LEU A 274 10.39 11.77 -0.59
CA LEU A 274 11.02 12.73 0.34
C LEU A 274 11.27 14.07 -0.34
N GLY A 275 11.38 15.13 0.45
CA GLY A 275 11.72 16.46 -0.04
C GLY A 275 10.79 16.91 -1.15
N ASP A 276 11.35 17.14 -2.33
CA ASP A 276 10.67 17.61 -3.54
C ASP A 276 10.22 16.50 -4.51
N ASP A 277 10.29 15.23 -4.10
CA ASP A 277 9.87 14.10 -4.96
C ASP A 277 8.43 14.23 -5.50
N LEU A 278 7.58 15.06 -4.89
CA LEU A 278 6.21 15.35 -5.30
C LEU A 278 6.02 16.78 -5.85
N ALA A 279 7.10 17.48 -6.20
CA ALA A 279 7.02 18.89 -6.63
C ALA A 279 6.24 19.10 -7.94
N ASN A 280 6.14 18.08 -8.79
CA ASN A 280 5.49 18.16 -10.10
C ASN A 280 4.06 17.62 -10.13
N LEU A 281 3.42 17.39 -8.96
CA LEU A 281 2.07 16.84 -8.94
C LEU A 281 1.06 17.72 -9.67
N THR A 282 0.24 17.09 -10.52
CA THR A 282 -0.90 17.71 -11.22
C THR A 282 -2.25 17.23 -10.68
N VAL A 283 -2.24 16.25 -9.77
CA VAL A 283 -3.42 15.68 -9.12
C VAL A 283 -3.36 15.94 -7.61
N ARG A 284 -4.54 16.15 -6.99
CA ARG A 284 -4.62 16.34 -5.54
C ARG A 284 -4.22 15.07 -4.78
N ALA A 285 -3.42 15.22 -3.75
CA ALA A 285 -3.03 14.15 -2.83
C ALA A 285 -3.29 14.55 -1.38
N THR A 286 -3.95 13.67 -0.62
CA THR A 286 -4.09 13.81 0.83
C THR A 286 -3.30 12.71 1.53
N LEU A 287 -2.43 13.11 2.44
CA LEU A 287 -1.67 12.22 3.31
C LEU A 287 -2.28 12.30 4.72
N ILE A 288 -2.74 11.17 5.24
CA ILE A 288 -3.31 11.08 6.59
C ILE A 288 -2.39 10.19 7.43
N THR A 289 -1.93 10.69 8.57
CA THR A 289 -1.03 9.94 9.47
C THR A 289 -1.31 10.24 10.94
N ALA A 290 -0.66 9.50 11.82
CA ALA A 290 -0.70 9.70 13.26
C ALA A 290 0.68 10.09 13.79
N ALA A 291 0.73 11.06 14.71
CA ALA A 291 1.97 11.48 15.34
C ALA A 291 2.59 10.37 16.22
N ASP A 292 1.76 9.44 16.67
CA ASP A 292 2.16 8.30 17.50
C ASP A 292 2.38 7.00 16.70
N ASP A 293 2.46 7.07 15.35
CA ASP A 293 2.70 5.89 14.51
C ASP A 293 4.03 5.20 14.89
N PRO A 294 4.00 3.91 15.32
CA PRO A 294 5.21 3.19 15.74
C PRO A 294 6.05 2.64 14.57
N VAL A 295 5.56 2.75 13.34
CA VAL A 295 6.19 2.19 12.13
C VAL A 295 6.68 3.28 11.19
N VAL A 296 5.84 4.29 10.92
CA VAL A 296 6.18 5.38 10.01
C VAL A 296 6.46 6.64 10.82
N PRO A 297 7.72 7.11 10.91
CA PRO A 297 8.05 8.30 11.67
C PRO A 297 7.37 9.56 11.14
N VAL A 298 6.66 10.29 11.99
CA VAL A 298 5.94 11.52 11.61
C VAL A 298 6.88 12.61 11.08
N VAL A 299 8.16 12.58 11.46
CA VAL A 299 9.17 13.54 10.99
C VAL A 299 9.33 13.51 9.46
N ASP A 300 9.08 12.39 8.81
CA ASP A 300 9.19 12.26 7.36
C ASP A 300 8.14 13.11 6.64
N PHE A 301 6.97 13.32 7.26
CA PHE A 301 5.91 14.19 6.70
C PHE A 301 6.30 15.67 6.77
N TYR A 302 7.00 16.08 7.83
CA TYR A 302 7.50 17.46 7.96
C TYR A 302 8.64 17.78 6.99
N ALA A 303 9.31 16.75 6.47
CA ALA A 303 10.41 16.89 5.51
C ALA A 303 9.95 16.98 4.05
N LEU A 304 8.65 16.82 3.76
CA LEU A 304 8.13 17.02 2.40
C LEU A 304 8.15 18.52 2.02
N ALA A 305 8.47 18.79 0.76
CA ALA A 305 8.37 20.14 0.23
C ALA A 305 6.89 20.59 0.14
N PRO A 306 6.60 21.87 0.40
CA PRO A 306 5.25 22.41 0.26
C PRO A 306 4.76 22.31 -1.19
N HIS A 307 3.50 21.90 -1.38
CA HIS A 307 2.87 21.86 -2.70
C HIS A 307 1.38 22.18 -2.59
N PRO A 308 0.79 23.00 -3.48
CA PRO A 308 -0.61 23.44 -3.36
C PRO A 308 -1.64 22.34 -3.51
N LEU A 309 -1.27 21.21 -4.13
CA LEU A 309 -2.15 20.04 -4.31
C LEU A 309 -1.93 18.96 -3.25
N ILE A 310 -1.05 19.17 -2.27
CA ILE A 310 -0.78 18.22 -1.19
C ILE A 310 -1.37 18.75 0.11
N ASP A 311 -2.28 17.97 0.71
CA ASP A 311 -2.81 18.18 2.05
C ASP A 311 -2.24 17.12 3.00
N ILE A 312 -1.67 17.52 4.13
CA ILE A 312 -1.16 16.62 5.17
C ILE A 312 -2.00 16.77 6.43
N GLN A 313 -2.60 15.67 6.88
CA GLN A 313 -3.40 15.59 8.09
C GLN A 313 -2.69 14.71 9.12
N ILE A 314 -2.25 15.31 10.21
CA ILE A 314 -1.55 14.61 11.30
C ILE A 314 -2.49 14.54 12.50
N HIS A 315 -2.92 13.33 12.86
CA HIS A 315 -3.69 13.08 14.06
C HIS A 315 -2.76 12.84 15.25
N PRO A 316 -3.08 13.32 16.46
CA PRO A 316 -2.26 13.06 17.65
C PRO A 316 -2.13 11.56 17.97
N HIS A 317 -3.17 10.79 17.68
CA HIS A 317 -3.28 9.36 17.94
C HIS A 317 -3.79 8.64 16.71
N GLY A 318 -3.52 7.35 16.58
CA GLY A 318 -3.96 6.53 15.47
C GLY A 318 -3.09 5.30 15.26
N GLY A 319 -1.88 5.27 15.84
CA GLY A 319 -0.91 4.21 15.60
C GLY A 319 -0.65 4.01 14.11
N HIS A 320 -0.23 2.82 13.71
CA HIS A 320 -0.03 2.51 12.30
C HIS A 320 -1.34 2.06 11.65
N CYS A 321 -1.98 2.95 10.88
CA CYS A 321 -3.23 2.70 10.14
C CYS A 321 -4.43 2.29 11.02
N GLY A 322 -4.42 2.56 12.32
CA GLY A 322 -5.49 2.16 13.23
C GLY A 322 -6.71 3.06 13.11
N PHE A 323 -6.62 4.28 13.66
CA PHE A 323 -7.73 5.24 13.75
C PHE A 323 -9.00 4.58 14.30
N ILE A 324 -8.84 3.87 15.44
CA ILE A 324 -9.86 3.02 16.04
C ILE A 324 -10.37 3.67 17.32
N ASP A 325 -11.69 3.79 17.45
CA ASP A 325 -12.37 4.28 18.63
C ASP A 325 -13.17 3.18 19.33
N ALA A 326 -13.36 3.32 20.64
CA ALA A 326 -14.14 2.39 21.46
C ALA A 326 -14.58 3.06 22.77
N PRO A 327 -15.69 2.62 23.42
CA PRO A 327 -16.81 1.82 22.92
C PRO A 327 -17.85 2.65 22.14
N PRO A 328 -18.57 2.09 21.18
CA PRO A 328 -18.34 0.82 20.53
C PRO A 328 -17.10 0.83 19.64
N LEU A 329 -16.55 -0.34 19.31
CA LEU A 329 -15.38 -0.42 18.44
C LEU A 329 -15.72 0.07 17.03
N ARG A 330 -15.08 1.15 16.60
CA ARG A 330 -15.26 1.80 15.30
C ARG A 330 -13.92 2.00 14.61
N PHE A 331 -13.83 1.64 13.36
CA PHE A 331 -12.65 1.82 12.50
C PHE A 331 -12.91 3.03 11.59
N LEU A 332 -12.24 4.14 11.85
CA LEU A 332 -12.52 5.42 11.20
C LEU A 332 -11.68 5.69 9.95
N MET A 333 -10.66 4.89 9.67
CA MET A 333 -9.85 5.04 8.47
C MET A 333 -10.69 5.05 7.17
N PRO A 334 -11.68 4.15 6.97
CA PRO A 334 -12.55 4.22 5.78
C PRO A 334 -13.34 5.52 5.69
N GLU A 335 -13.84 6.04 6.82
CA GLU A 335 -14.59 7.31 6.87
C GLU A 335 -13.71 8.52 6.51
N MET A 336 -12.44 8.50 6.95
CA MET A 336 -11.47 9.53 6.60
C MET A 336 -11.21 9.54 5.08
N ILE A 337 -11.03 8.36 4.48
CA ILE A 337 -10.86 8.24 3.04
C ILE A 337 -12.11 8.73 2.30
N LEU A 338 -13.31 8.29 2.70
CA LEU A 338 -14.57 8.69 2.09
C LEU A 338 -14.79 10.21 2.13
N ALA A 339 -14.46 10.86 3.26
CA ALA A 339 -14.55 12.30 3.39
C ALA A 339 -13.63 13.03 2.39
N GLU A 340 -12.44 12.48 2.15
CA GLU A 340 -11.49 13.03 1.19
C GLU A 340 -11.93 12.79 -0.26
N LEU A 341 -12.52 11.64 -0.58
CA LEU A 341 -13.04 11.36 -1.93
C LEU A 341 -14.27 12.23 -2.25
N ALA A 342 -15.09 12.54 -1.25
CA ALA A 342 -16.27 13.40 -1.43
C ALA A 342 -15.92 14.88 -1.67
N SER A 343 -14.72 15.31 -1.31
CA SER A 343 -14.21 16.67 -1.48
C SER A 343 -13.35 16.86 -2.74
N ALA A 344 -13.31 15.88 -3.62
CA ALA A 344 -12.44 15.84 -4.80
C ALA A 344 -13.08 16.50 -6.04
#